data_2adaf5b2ed6f1845ea91edecfdc13c00
#
_entry.id   2adaf5b2ed6f1845ea91edecfdc13c00
#
_cell.length_a   1.000
_cell.length_b   1.000
_cell.length_c   1.000
_cell.angle_alpha   90.00
_cell.angle_beta   90.00
_cell.angle_gamma   90.00
#
_symmetry.space_group_name_H-M   'P 1'
#
loop_
_entity.id
_entity.type
_entity.pdbx_description
1 polymer ?
#
loop_
_entity_poly.entity_id
_entity_poly.type
_entity_poly.pdbx_seq_one_letter_code
_entity_poly.pdbx_strand_id
1 'polypeptide(L)'
;MDQKNIKVKGYQTTTATTRRSKKSQSKEIVISSDQMYEIENIGHNKFGMKKVIMMENAGFGIADFIIKRFKNKGISKLKILAICGTGNNGGDAMVAARHLACLDINLKVILLGDPSSVKTDEALTNFQIIDKMNRTIKFINLNEIYNKTKKEILNADIIIDGIFGTGIKGDIQDPHL
;
A
#
# COMPACT_ATOMS: atom_id res chain seq x y z
N MET A 1 32.76 5.01 -3.63
CA MET A 1 31.41 4.77 -4.22
C MET A 1 30.38 5.39 -3.29
N ASP A 2 29.92 6.59 -3.64
CA ASP A 2 28.95 7.32 -2.81
C ASP A 2 27.59 6.64 -2.83
N GLN A 3 27.17 6.14 -1.67
CA GLN A 3 25.79 5.68 -1.50
C GLN A 3 24.87 6.91 -1.44
N LYS A 4 24.25 7.25 -2.55
CA LYS A 4 23.17 8.23 -2.60
C LYS A 4 21.93 7.62 -1.95
N ASN A 5 21.52 8.13 -0.80
CA ASN A 5 20.27 7.79 -0.14
C ASN A 5 19.10 8.31 -0.98
N ILE A 6 18.37 7.38 -1.62
CA ILE A 6 17.15 7.68 -2.36
C ILE A 6 15.97 7.52 -1.39
N LYS A 7 15.28 8.61 -1.07
CA LYS A 7 14.00 8.56 -0.33
C LYS A 7 12.83 8.54 -1.32
N VAL A 8 12.03 7.50 -1.26
CA VAL A 8 10.80 7.38 -2.03
C VAL A 8 9.69 8.18 -1.35
N LYS A 9 8.91 8.93 -2.15
CA LYS A 9 7.79 9.76 -1.69
C LYS A 9 6.73 8.87 -1.03
N GLY A 10 6.46 9.10 0.26
CA GLY A 10 5.48 8.32 1.04
C GLY A 10 5.91 8.03 2.48
N TYR A 11 7.19 8.11 2.77
CA TYR A 11 7.71 7.88 4.13
C TYR A 11 8.17 9.18 4.78
N GLN A 12 7.30 9.83 5.54
CA GLN A 12 7.73 10.83 6.52
C GLN A 12 8.06 10.11 7.84
N THR A 13 9.34 9.89 8.09
CA THR A 13 9.80 9.47 9.41
C THR A 13 9.85 10.69 10.32
N THR A 14 8.84 10.86 11.17
CA THR A 14 8.93 11.80 12.28
C THR A 14 9.82 11.20 13.36
N THR A 15 11.08 11.60 13.42
CA THR A 15 11.97 11.29 14.53
C THR A 15 11.58 12.13 15.74
N ALA A 16 11.23 11.46 16.84
CA ALA A 16 11.06 12.10 18.14
C ALA A 16 12.41 12.68 18.60
N THR A 17 12.36 13.97 18.93
CA THR A 17 13.51 14.78 19.36
C THR A 17 14.01 14.34 20.72
N THR A 18 15.25 13.90 20.81
CA THR A 18 16.04 13.99 22.04
C THR A 18 17.51 14.25 21.71
N ARG A 19 17.99 15.41 22.19
CA ARG A 19 19.35 15.93 22.25
C ARG A 19 20.02 16.43 20.96
N ARG A 20 20.22 17.75 20.99
CA ARG A 20 21.03 18.56 20.07
C ARG A 20 22.44 17.97 19.86
N SER A 21 22.67 17.40 18.70
CA SER A 21 23.94 17.45 18.01
C SER A 21 23.66 18.08 16.65
N LYS A 22 24.51 19.02 16.20
CA LYS A 22 24.42 19.65 14.88
C LYS A 22 24.44 18.56 13.81
N LYS A 23 23.25 18.09 13.39
CA LYS A 23 23.10 17.23 12.21
C LYS A 23 23.13 18.14 10.98
N SER A 24 24.05 17.88 10.08
CA SER A 24 23.97 18.40 8.73
C SER A 24 22.57 18.09 8.19
N GLN A 25 21.85 19.11 7.73
CA GLN A 25 20.58 18.91 7.02
C GLN A 25 20.91 18.14 5.74
N SER A 26 20.68 16.86 5.75
CA SER A 26 20.68 16.08 4.51
C SER A 26 19.55 16.61 3.65
N LYS A 27 19.89 17.19 2.50
CA LYS A 27 18.92 17.68 1.52
C LYS A 27 18.03 16.49 1.14
N GLU A 28 16.73 16.58 1.40
CA GLU A 28 15.80 15.54 0.97
C GLU A 28 15.81 15.49 -0.56
N ILE A 29 16.14 14.32 -1.10
CA ILE A 29 16.08 14.09 -2.55
C ILE A 29 14.65 13.67 -2.87
N VAL A 30 13.95 14.51 -3.61
CA VAL A 30 12.61 14.22 -4.14
C VAL A 30 12.78 13.75 -5.58
N ILE A 31 12.21 12.61 -5.91
CA ILE A 31 12.19 12.08 -7.29
C ILE A 31 10.78 12.18 -7.86
N SER A 32 10.69 12.37 -9.19
CA SER A 32 9.41 12.34 -9.90
C SER A 32 8.89 10.91 -10.08
N SER A 33 7.62 10.80 -10.48
CA SER A 33 7.03 9.50 -10.84
C SER A 33 7.78 8.84 -12.00
N ASP A 34 8.21 9.62 -12.99
CA ASP A 34 8.97 9.11 -14.13
C ASP A 34 10.35 8.58 -13.72
N GLN A 35 11.02 9.29 -12.82
CA GLN A 35 12.30 8.82 -12.25
C GLN A 35 12.13 7.54 -11.45
N MET A 36 11.03 7.40 -10.70
CA MET A 36 10.74 6.16 -9.98
C MET A 36 10.50 5.00 -10.94
N TYR A 37 9.72 5.25 -12.00
CA TYR A 37 9.47 4.26 -13.05
C TYR A 37 10.77 3.82 -13.75
N GLU A 38 11.69 4.76 -14.01
CA GLU A 38 13.01 4.45 -14.57
C GLU A 38 13.84 3.58 -13.63
N ILE A 39 13.84 3.88 -12.33
CA ILE A 39 14.54 3.09 -11.31
C ILE A 39 13.99 1.66 -11.27
N GLU A 40 12.68 1.48 -11.29
CA GLU A 40 12.04 0.17 -11.32
C GLU A 40 12.40 -0.61 -12.58
N ASN A 41 12.41 0.05 -13.75
CA ASN A 41 12.82 -0.56 -15.01
C ASN A 41 14.29 -0.98 -15.03
N ILE A 42 15.18 -0.15 -14.48
CA ILE A 42 16.60 -0.51 -14.33
C ILE A 42 16.72 -1.71 -13.39
N GLY A 43 16.01 -1.70 -12.28
CA GLY A 43 15.96 -2.82 -11.34
C GLY A 43 15.55 -4.12 -12.03
N HIS A 44 14.49 -4.05 -12.83
CA HIS A 44 13.97 -5.21 -13.55
C HIS A 44 14.90 -5.67 -14.68
N ASN A 45 15.25 -4.76 -15.60
CA ASN A 45 15.93 -5.13 -16.84
C ASN A 45 17.44 -5.37 -16.65
N LYS A 46 18.09 -4.57 -15.79
CA LYS A 46 19.55 -4.66 -15.60
C LYS A 46 19.95 -5.60 -14.47
N PHE A 47 19.17 -5.64 -13.41
CA PHE A 47 19.48 -6.43 -12.22
C PHE A 47 18.62 -7.68 -12.06
N GLY A 48 17.66 -7.92 -12.96
CA GLY A 48 16.79 -9.10 -12.92
C GLY A 48 15.80 -9.12 -11.74
N MET A 49 15.58 -7.97 -11.09
CA MET A 49 14.66 -7.88 -9.97
C MET A 49 13.22 -8.05 -10.46
N LYS A 50 12.56 -9.10 -10.01
CA LYS A 50 11.17 -9.36 -10.41
C LYS A 50 10.23 -8.33 -9.80
N LYS A 51 9.22 -7.89 -10.54
CA LYS A 51 8.22 -6.91 -10.08
C LYS A 51 7.51 -7.34 -8.80
N VAL A 52 7.24 -8.63 -8.64
CA VAL A 52 6.64 -9.16 -7.40
C VAL A 52 7.52 -8.90 -6.18
N ILE A 53 8.86 -8.90 -6.32
CA ILE A 53 9.78 -8.58 -5.22
C ILE A 53 9.73 -7.08 -4.89
N MET A 54 9.62 -6.22 -5.91
CA MET A 54 9.48 -4.78 -5.70
C MET A 54 8.18 -4.46 -4.95
N MET A 55 7.07 -5.05 -5.39
CA MET A 55 5.75 -4.95 -4.74
C MET A 55 5.79 -5.48 -3.30
N GLU A 56 6.45 -6.60 -3.07
CA GLU A 56 6.63 -7.17 -1.73
C GLU A 56 7.34 -6.18 -0.80
N ASN A 57 8.44 -5.58 -1.27
CA ASN A 57 9.20 -4.60 -0.49
C ASN A 57 8.39 -3.33 -0.21
N ALA A 58 7.62 -2.84 -1.18
CA ALA A 58 6.76 -1.68 -1.02
C ALA A 58 5.67 -1.93 0.02
N GLY A 59 4.93 -3.02 -0.11
CA GLY A 59 3.86 -3.37 0.82
C GLY A 59 4.38 -3.74 2.21
N PHE A 60 5.51 -4.45 2.32
CA PHE A 60 6.17 -4.69 3.60
C PHE A 60 6.55 -3.38 4.29
N GLY A 61 7.09 -2.42 3.54
CA GLY A 61 7.42 -1.11 4.08
C GLY A 61 6.21 -0.37 4.67
N ILE A 62 5.05 -0.46 4.03
CA ILE A 62 3.80 0.11 4.56
C ILE A 62 3.40 -0.59 5.87
N ALA A 63 3.43 -1.91 5.90
CA ALA A 63 3.08 -2.69 7.09
C ALA A 63 4.03 -2.38 8.27
N ASP A 64 5.34 -2.36 8.01
CA ASP A 64 6.37 -2.03 9.01
C ASP A 64 6.19 -0.61 9.57
N PHE A 65 5.88 0.35 8.69
CA PHE A 65 5.56 1.72 9.12
C PHE A 65 4.37 1.75 10.08
N ILE A 66 3.27 1.07 9.73
CA ILE A 66 2.08 1.02 10.58
C ILE A 66 2.40 0.36 11.92
N ILE A 67 3.09 -0.79 11.91
CA ILE A 67 3.48 -1.50 13.13
C ILE A 67 4.32 -0.59 14.04
N LYS A 68 5.35 0.04 13.49
CA LYS A 68 6.24 0.94 14.27
C LYS A 68 5.51 2.17 14.80
N ARG A 69 4.64 2.75 13.98
CA ARG A 69 3.90 3.98 14.33
C ARG A 69 2.90 3.77 15.46
N PHE A 70 2.28 2.59 15.50
CA PHE A 70 1.20 2.29 16.43
C PHE A 70 1.57 1.26 17.51
N LYS A 71 2.83 0.85 17.59
CA LYS A 71 3.34 -0.12 18.58
C LYS A 71 2.86 0.18 20.01
N ASN A 72 2.95 1.43 20.41
CA ASN A 72 2.61 1.87 21.77
C ASN A 72 1.10 2.04 22.02
N LYS A 73 0.27 1.99 20.97
CA LYS A 73 -1.18 2.10 21.07
C LYS A 73 -1.89 0.75 21.13
N GLY A 74 -1.14 -0.36 21.08
CA GLY A 74 -1.70 -1.70 21.02
C GLY A 74 -2.34 -1.96 19.66
N ILE A 75 -1.51 -2.21 18.65
CA ILE A 75 -1.92 -2.37 17.26
C ILE A 75 -3.03 -3.43 17.07
N SER A 76 -3.07 -4.48 17.89
CA SER A 76 -4.12 -5.50 17.86
C SER A 76 -5.52 -4.98 18.19
N LYS A 77 -5.62 -3.80 18.81
CA LYS A 77 -6.91 -3.15 19.12
C LYS A 77 -7.44 -2.30 17.98
N LEU A 78 -6.60 -2.01 16.98
CA LEU A 78 -6.95 -1.15 15.87
C LEU A 78 -7.70 -1.91 14.78
N LYS A 79 -8.66 -1.23 14.17
CA LYS A 79 -9.37 -1.70 12.98
C LYS A 79 -8.69 -1.10 11.76
N ILE A 80 -8.12 -1.94 10.92
CA ILE A 80 -7.42 -1.52 9.72
C ILE A 80 -8.25 -1.91 8.49
N LEU A 81 -8.44 -0.95 7.60
CA LEU A 81 -9.10 -1.14 6.32
C LEU A 81 -8.12 -0.86 5.19
N ALA A 82 -7.86 -1.83 4.33
CA ALA A 82 -7.17 -1.61 3.06
C ALA A 82 -8.20 -1.50 1.94
N ILE A 83 -8.15 -0.40 1.19
CA ILE A 83 -8.99 -0.18 0.01
C ILE A 83 -8.08 -0.27 -1.20
N CYS A 84 -8.24 -1.32 -1.99
CA CYS A 84 -7.34 -1.68 -3.06
C CYS A 84 -8.01 -1.48 -4.43
N GLY A 85 -7.35 -0.77 -5.32
CA GLY A 85 -7.69 -0.80 -6.74
C GLY A 85 -7.15 -2.06 -7.43
N THR A 86 -7.40 -2.17 -8.73
CA THR A 86 -7.02 -3.34 -9.54
C THR A 86 -5.60 -3.24 -10.15
N GLY A 87 -4.88 -2.16 -9.87
CA GLY A 87 -3.50 -1.94 -10.36
C GLY A 87 -2.43 -2.27 -9.33
N ASN A 88 -1.17 -1.88 -9.65
CA ASN A 88 -0.01 -2.15 -8.79
C ASN A 88 -0.13 -1.51 -7.40
N ASN A 89 -0.66 -0.28 -7.30
CA ASN A 89 -0.85 0.36 -5.99
C ASN A 89 -1.81 -0.44 -5.08
N GLY A 90 -2.87 -1.03 -5.69
CA GLY A 90 -3.72 -1.99 -4.99
C GLY A 90 -2.96 -3.24 -4.56
N GLY A 91 -2.07 -3.73 -5.42
CA GLY A 91 -1.17 -4.85 -5.09
C GLY A 91 -0.27 -4.55 -3.90
N ASP A 92 0.34 -3.37 -3.83
CA ASP A 92 1.17 -2.93 -2.70
C ASP A 92 0.35 -2.88 -1.39
N ALA A 93 -0.89 -2.38 -1.46
CA ALA A 93 -1.80 -2.36 -0.31
C ALA A 93 -2.23 -3.78 0.11
N MET A 94 -2.42 -4.71 -0.83
CA MET A 94 -2.72 -6.12 -0.53
C MET A 94 -1.53 -6.82 0.14
N VAL A 95 -0.29 -6.55 -0.30
CA VAL A 95 0.92 -7.03 0.38
C VAL A 95 0.97 -6.50 1.81
N ALA A 96 0.76 -5.20 2.00
CA ALA A 96 0.73 -4.60 3.34
C ALA A 96 -0.34 -5.27 4.23
N ALA A 97 -1.53 -5.46 3.68
CA ALA A 97 -2.63 -6.14 4.37
C ALA A 97 -2.26 -7.58 4.74
N ARG A 98 -1.60 -8.32 3.85
CA ARG A 98 -1.15 -9.68 4.10
C ARG A 98 -0.15 -9.77 5.27
N HIS A 99 0.84 -8.87 5.30
CA HIS A 99 1.79 -8.79 6.41
C HIS A 99 1.10 -8.45 7.74
N LEU A 100 0.17 -7.50 7.73
CA LEU A 100 -0.61 -7.14 8.91
C LEU A 100 -1.55 -8.25 9.36
N ALA A 101 -2.11 -9.03 8.43
CA ALA A 101 -3.01 -10.13 8.72
C ALA A 101 -2.33 -11.31 9.43
N CYS A 102 -1.00 -11.43 9.36
CA CYS A 102 -0.22 -12.41 10.12
C CYS A 102 -0.12 -12.05 11.61
N LEU A 103 -0.48 -10.83 11.97
CA LEU A 103 -0.59 -10.37 13.35
C LEU A 103 -2.06 -10.49 13.78
N ASP A 104 -2.30 -10.57 15.07
CA ASP A 104 -3.68 -10.59 15.61
C ASP A 104 -4.31 -9.19 15.53
N ILE A 105 -4.64 -8.76 14.31
CA ILE A 105 -5.17 -7.43 13.99
C ILE A 105 -6.53 -7.58 13.32
N ASN A 106 -7.48 -6.72 13.68
CA ASN A 106 -8.74 -6.61 12.98
C ASN A 106 -8.54 -5.88 11.63
N LEU A 107 -8.23 -6.67 10.61
CA LEU A 107 -7.95 -6.18 9.27
C LEU A 107 -9.02 -6.65 8.30
N LYS A 108 -9.47 -5.73 7.45
CA LYS A 108 -10.34 -5.99 6.31
C LYS A 108 -9.75 -5.41 5.04
N VAL A 109 -10.04 -6.05 3.91
CA VAL A 109 -9.60 -5.61 2.58
C VAL A 109 -10.82 -5.46 1.68
N ILE A 110 -10.90 -4.35 0.98
CA ILE A 110 -11.90 -4.10 -0.06
C ILE A 110 -11.16 -3.99 -1.39
N LEU A 111 -11.55 -4.80 -2.38
CA LEU A 111 -11.14 -4.62 -3.77
C LEU A 111 -12.19 -3.77 -4.47
N LEU A 112 -11.80 -2.61 -4.98
CA LEU A 112 -12.64 -1.77 -5.84
C LEU A 112 -12.49 -2.22 -7.29
N GLY A 113 -13.33 -3.14 -7.69
CA GLY A 113 -13.36 -3.75 -9.00
C GLY A 113 -13.62 -5.25 -8.93
N ASP A 114 -13.80 -5.85 -10.10
CA ASP A 114 -13.93 -7.30 -10.20
C ASP A 114 -12.55 -7.96 -10.06
N PRO A 115 -12.41 -9.11 -9.35
CA PRO A 115 -11.17 -9.85 -9.28
C PRO A 115 -10.54 -10.18 -10.63
N SER A 116 -11.36 -10.41 -11.66
CA SER A 116 -10.89 -10.65 -13.03
C SER A 116 -10.31 -9.41 -13.72
N SER A 117 -10.56 -8.22 -13.17
CA SER A 117 -10.04 -6.94 -13.69
C SER A 117 -8.69 -6.55 -13.09
N VAL A 118 -8.12 -7.37 -12.20
CA VAL A 118 -6.79 -7.12 -11.63
C VAL A 118 -5.74 -7.20 -12.73
N LYS A 119 -5.00 -6.09 -12.94
CA LYS A 119 -4.27 -5.80 -14.17
C LYS A 119 -2.91 -6.49 -14.29
N THR A 120 -2.29 -6.84 -13.16
CA THR A 120 -0.93 -7.39 -13.16
C THR A 120 -0.88 -8.70 -12.40
N ASP A 121 -0.01 -9.60 -12.82
CA ASP A 121 0.17 -10.93 -12.19
C ASP A 121 0.58 -10.81 -10.73
N GLU A 122 1.38 -9.79 -10.40
CA GLU A 122 1.83 -9.54 -9.04
C GLU A 122 0.67 -9.14 -8.13
N ALA A 123 -0.19 -8.23 -8.60
CA ALA A 123 -1.37 -7.80 -7.85
C ALA A 123 -2.39 -8.93 -7.72
N LEU A 124 -2.62 -9.69 -8.81
CA LEU A 124 -3.52 -10.85 -8.80
C LEU A 124 -3.05 -11.93 -7.82
N THR A 125 -1.74 -12.22 -7.80
CA THR A 125 -1.15 -13.16 -6.84
C THR A 125 -1.44 -12.73 -5.40
N ASN A 126 -1.21 -11.45 -5.08
CA ASN A 126 -1.44 -10.93 -3.74
C ASN A 126 -2.93 -10.88 -3.36
N PHE A 127 -3.81 -10.57 -4.34
CA PHE A 127 -5.25 -10.67 -4.14
C PHE A 127 -5.67 -12.10 -3.78
N GLN A 128 -5.22 -13.09 -4.55
CA GLN A 128 -5.55 -14.50 -4.30
C GLN A 128 -5.08 -14.98 -2.92
N ILE A 129 -3.92 -14.51 -2.46
CA ILE A 129 -3.42 -14.86 -1.13
C ILE A 129 -4.32 -14.26 -0.05
N ILE A 130 -4.60 -12.95 -0.12
CA ILE A 130 -5.40 -12.27 0.91
C ILE A 130 -6.86 -12.76 0.93
N ASP A 131 -7.40 -13.14 -0.23
CA ASP A 131 -8.73 -13.74 -0.32
C ASP A 131 -8.78 -15.11 0.36
N LYS A 132 -7.77 -15.96 0.16
CA LYS A 132 -7.64 -17.24 0.86
C LYS A 132 -7.43 -17.09 2.38
N MET A 133 -6.91 -15.94 2.82
CA MET A 133 -6.82 -15.61 4.25
C MET A 133 -8.15 -15.14 4.84
N ASN A 134 -9.25 -15.13 4.07
CA ASN A 134 -10.58 -14.68 4.47
C ASN A 134 -10.60 -13.25 5.05
N ARG A 135 -9.78 -12.37 4.49
CA ARG A 135 -9.70 -10.94 4.90
C ARG A 135 -10.43 -10.01 3.96
N THR A 136 -10.87 -10.51 2.79
CA THR A 136 -11.60 -9.72 1.80
C THR A 136 -13.07 -9.57 2.16
N ILE A 137 -13.61 -8.38 1.93
CA ILE A 137 -15.05 -8.13 1.98
C ILE A 137 -15.60 -8.39 0.58
N LYS A 138 -16.46 -9.40 0.45
CA LYS A 138 -17.11 -9.74 -0.81
C LYS A 138 -18.39 -8.91 -0.97
N PHE A 139 -18.64 -8.45 -2.19
CA PHE A 139 -19.82 -7.68 -2.56
C PHE A 139 -20.66 -8.45 -3.58
N ILE A 140 -21.97 -8.25 -3.51
CA ILE A 140 -22.93 -8.86 -4.43
C ILE A 140 -23.27 -7.91 -5.58
N ASN A 141 -23.28 -6.60 -5.31
CA ASN A 141 -23.60 -5.58 -6.31
C ASN A 141 -23.03 -4.20 -5.91
N LEU A 142 -23.09 -3.23 -6.82
CA LEU A 142 -22.54 -1.88 -6.64
C LEU A 142 -23.14 -1.11 -5.45
N ASN A 143 -24.46 -1.22 -5.24
CA ASN A 143 -25.11 -0.56 -4.10
C ASN A 143 -24.60 -1.11 -2.77
N GLU A 144 -24.37 -2.42 -2.71
CA GLU A 144 -23.79 -3.06 -1.54
C GLU A 144 -22.34 -2.60 -1.30
N ILE A 145 -21.55 -2.44 -2.38
CA ILE A 145 -20.18 -1.89 -2.30
C ILE A 145 -20.22 -0.53 -1.61
N TYR A 146 -21.03 0.40 -2.07
CA TYR A 146 -21.10 1.75 -1.50
C TYR A 146 -21.43 1.74 -0.01
N ASN A 147 -22.52 1.07 0.36
CA ASN A 147 -22.99 1.06 1.74
C ASN A 147 -22.02 0.34 2.69
N LYS A 148 -21.48 -0.81 2.29
CA LYS A 148 -20.49 -1.56 3.08
C LYS A 148 -19.17 -0.79 3.20
N THR A 149 -18.67 -0.22 2.11
CA THR A 149 -17.43 0.56 2.10
C THR A 149 -17.56 1.78 3.01
N LYS A 150 -18.65 2.54 2.90
CA LYS A 150 -18.93 3.67 3.78
C LYS A 150 -18.93 3.26 5.26
N LYS A 151 -19.59 2.16 5.59
CA LYS A 151 -19.62 1.64 6.96
C LYS A 151 -18.22 1.26 7.45
N GLU A 152 -17.43 0.57 6.64
CA GLU A 152 -16.09 0.15 7.01
C GLU A 152 -15.13 1.32 7.15
N ILE A 153 -15.22 2.34 6.27
CA ILE A 153 -14.44 3.58 6.37
C ILE A 153 -14.72 4.27 7.71
N LEU A 154 -16.00 4.43 8.07
CA LEU A 154 -16.39 5.10 9.31
C LEU A 154 -15.96 4.34 10.58
N ASN A 155 -15.75 3.04 10.47
CA ASN A 155 -15.34 2.18 11.58
C ASN A 155 -13.83 1.93 11.66
N ALA A 156 -13.06 2.33 10.65
CA ALA A 156 -11.63 2.09 10.60
C ALA A 156 -10.86 3.12 11.44
N ASP A 157 -9.85 2.65 12.18
CA ASP A 157 -8.87 3.50 12.86
C ASP A 157 -7.72 3.89 11.93
N ILE A 158 -7.43 3.02 10.94
CA ILE A 158 -6.39 3.22 9.93
C ILE A 158 -6.95 2.77 8.58
N ILE A 159 -6.75 3.61 7.57
CA ILE A 159 -7.04 3.28 6.18
C ILE A 159 -5.73 3.21 5.39
N ILE A 160 -5.53 2.10 4.67
CA ILE A 160 -4.49 1.96 3.66
C ILE A 160 -5.16 2.25 2.31
N ASP A 161 -4.85 3.40 1.73
CA ASP A 161 -5.36 3.80 0.42
C ASP A 161 -4.43 3.29 -0.67
N GLY A 162 -4.88 2.24 -1.35
CA GLY A 162 -4.24 1.66 -2.53
C GLY A 162 -5.11 1.77 -3.78
N ILE A 163 -6.06 2.73 -3.83
CA ILE A 163 -7.04 2.82 -4.92
C ILE A 163 -6.33 3.16 -6.23
N PHE A 164 -5.58 4.27 -6.22
CA PHE A 164 -4.93 4.80 -7.39
C PHE A 164 -3.44 5.06 -7.13
N GLY A 165 -2.62 4.79 -8.12
CA GLY A 165 -1.18 5.07 -8.11
C GLY A 165 -0.81 6.21 -9.07
N THR A 166 0.48 6.31 -9.36
CA THR A 166 1.05 7.32 -10.26
C THR A 166 0.65 7.16 -11.73
N GLY A 167 0.00 6.05 -12.09
CA GLY A 167 -0.44 5.75 -13.45
C GLY A 167 -1.79 6.32 -13.85
N ILE A 168 -2.48 7.06 -12.99
CA ILE A 168 -3.74 7.73 -13.34
C ILE A 168 -3.47 8.82 -14.37
N LYS A 169 -4.27 8.79 -15.43
CA LYS A 169 -4.31 9.82 -16.47
C LYS A 169 -5.75 10.26 -16.69
N GLY A 170 -5.97 11.59 -16.70
CA GLY A 170 -7.30 12.18 -16.89
C GLY A 170 -8.18 12.19 -15.64
N ASP A 171 -9.44 12.50 -15.83
CA ASP A 171 -10.43 12.56 -14.76
C ASP A 171 -10.79 11.16 -14.28
N ILE A 172 -11.07 11.07 -12.99
CA ILE A 172 -11.60 9.84 -12.39
C ILE A 172 -13.01 9.66 -12.94
N GLN A 173 -13.17 8.64 -13.76
CA GLN A 173 -14.49 8.27 -14.27
C GLN A 173 -15.16 7.33 -13.28
N ASP A 174 -16.46 7.55 -13.09
CA ASP A 174 -17.30 6.67 -12.29
C ASP A 174 -17.20 5.24 -12.85
N PRO A 175 -16.87 4.24 -12.04
CA PRO A 175 -16.83 2.86 -12.50
C PRO A 175 -18.25 2.31 -12.68
N HIS A 176 -19.03 2.89 -13.55
CA HIS A 176 -20.38 2.49 -13.88
C HIS A 176 -21.48 2.96 -12.90
N LEU A 177 -21.97 4.12 -13.17
CA LEU A 177 -23.38 4.40 -12.94
C LEU A 177 -24.24 3.56 -13.90
#